data_cbaac1fead3560853e2c27c7d5ce409d
#
_entry.id   cbaac1fead3560853e2c27c7d5ce409d
#
_cell.length_a   1.000
_cell.length_b   1.000
_cell.length_c   1.000
_cell.angle_alpha   90.00
_cell.angle_beta   90.00
_cell.angle_gamma   90.00
#
_symmetry.space_group_name_H-M   'P 1'
#
loop_
_entity.id
_entity.type
_entity.pdbx_description
1 polymer ?
#
loop_
_entity_poly.entity_id
_entity_poly.type
_entity_poly.pdbx_seq_one_letter_code
_entity_poly.pdbx_strand_id
1 'polypeptide(L)'
;MRTTLFIVVTLLTTAAWLLTYSTSQNMGSMMQIGVPMSLGMEGSARLASFVVFTGMWVVMMVAMMLPSSYPTLLLHRTIYRKRNPGRPGGTLLFAIGYFFIWTAAGTVFYTAYVLIGGLRHSLPGSESFLLRGSGFALLLSGLYQWSRLKGSCLRHCQSPLQFVTEHWRDGSFGAVRMGAVHGIYCSGCCWGLMMILFVMGVMHLGWMAAIGALILLEKLAPSRKWIPHAIGTVFVIVGAVVMLFPKVLTRLSSYVLL
;
A
#
# COMPACT_ATOMS: atom_id res chain seq x y z
N MET A 1 17.81 20.85 11.38
CA MET A 1 17.65 20.33 10.00
C MET A 1 17.05 18.92 9.92
N ARG A 2 17.51 17.95 10.70
CA ARG A 2 16.87 16.61 10.84
C ARG A 2 15.46 16.77 11.43
N THR A 3 15.32 17.63 12.42
CA THR A 3 14.08 17.97 13.11
C THR A 3 12.98 18.49 12.16
N THR A 4 13.33 19.35 11.20
CA THR A 4 12.35 19.90 10.25
C THR A 4 11.74 18.81 9.35
N LEU A 5 12.57 17.89 8.82
CA LEU A 5 12.06 16.77 8.02
C LEU A 5 11.20 15.82 8.87
N PHE A 6 11.63 15.54 10.10
CA PHE A 6 10.87 14.72 11.04
C PHE A 6 9.49 15.33 11.32
N ILE A 7 9.45 16.63 11.65
CA ILE A 7 8.19 17.35 11.91
C ILE A 7 7.28 17.27 10.67
N VAL A 8 7.80 17.58 9.48
CA VAL A 8 7.00 17.55 8.23
C VAL A 8 6.45 16.15 7.96
N VAL A 9 7.27 15.11 8.07
CA VAL A 9 6.82 13.73 7.86
C VAL A 9 5.77 13.33 8.90
N THR A 10 5.97 13.68 10.18
CA THR A 10 5.01 13.38 11.24
C THR A 10 3.69 14.10 11.00
N LEU A 11 3.72 15.42 10.68
CA LEU A 11 2.50 16.19 10.39
C LEU A 11 1.75 15.63 9.19
N LEU A 12 2.44 15.31 8.09
CA LEU A 12 1.82 14.73 6.90
C LEU A 12 1.20 13.36 7.20
N THR A 13 1.91 12.52 7.96
CA THR A 13 1.40 11.19 8.36
C THR A 13 0.17 11.33 9.25
N THR A 14 0.21 12.20 10.26
CA THR A 14 -0.93 12.44 11.16
C THR A 14 -2.12 13.01 10.40
N ALA A 15 -1.90 14.00 9.54
CA ALA A 15 -2.95 14.57 8.70
C ALA A 15 -3.56 13.50 7.78
N ALA A 16 -2.74 12.64 7.16
CA ALA A 16 -3.21 11.54 6.32
C ALA A 16 -4.05 10.53 7.12
N TRP A 17 -3.65 10.18 8.35
CA TRP A 17 -4.45 9.31 9.23
C TRP A 17 -5.78 9.96 9.63
N LEU A 18 -5.78 11.26 9.98
CA LEU A 18 -7.01 11.99 10.31
C LEU A 18 -7.96 12.08 9.12
N LEU A 19 -7.44 12.37 7.93
CA LEU A 19 -8.22 12.35 6.69
C LEU A 19 -8.81 10.96 6.40
N THR A 20 -8.01 9.92 6.53
CA THR A 20 -8.49 8.55 6.34
C THR A 20 -9.57 8.19 7.36
N TYR A 21 -9.38 8.59 8.63
CA TYR A 21 -10.39 8.39 9.67
C TYR A 21 -11.71 9.12 9.36
N SER A 22 -11.65 10.42 9.06
CA SER A 22 -12.85 11.20 8.73
C SER A 22 -13.58 10.66 7.50
N THR A 23 -12.82 10.20 6.50
CA THR A 23 -13.39 9.64 5.28
C THR A 23 -14.01 8.26 5.54
N SER A 24 -13.39 7.42 6.39
CA SER A 24 -13.95 6.10 6.73
C SER A 24 -15.29 6.21 7.46
N GLN A 25 -15.46 7.22 8.33
CA GLN A 25 -16.72 7.48 9.00
C GLN A 25 -17.82 7.94 8.03
N ASN A 26 -17.46 8.76 7.04
CA ASN A 26 -18.40 9.27 6.05
C ASN A 26 -18.72 8.22 4.96
N MET A 27 -17.80 7.29 4.68
CA MET A 27 -18.03 6.22 3.68
C MET A 27 -19.00 5.15 4.14
N GLY A 28 -19.20 4.93 5.44
CA GLY A 28 -20.26 4.07 5.94
C GLY A 28 -21.62 4.47 5.37
N SER A 29 -21.88 5.76 5.22
CA SER A 29 -23.09 6.29 4.59
C SER A 29 -23.05 6.26 3.05
N MET A 30 -21.88 6.49 2.45
CA MET A 30 -21.74 6.44 0.98
C MET A 30 -21.69 5.02 0.41
N MET A 31 -21.17 4.05 1.16
CA MET A 31 -21.17 2.65 0.75
C MET A 31 -22.55 2.00 0.89
N GLN A 32 -23.38 2.50 1.84
CA GLN A 32 -24.81 2.15 1.91
C GLN A 32 -25.63 2.77 0.75
N ILE A 33 -25.21 3.89 0.19
CA ILE A 33 -25.85 4.50 -0.99
C ILE A 33 -25.49 3.73 -2.27
N GLY A 34 -24.70 2.60 -2.14
CA GLY A 34 -24.45 1.73 -3.28
C GLY A 34 -24.00 2.53 -4.49
N VAL A 35 -22.96 3.37 -4.35
CA VAL A 35 -22.30 3.90 -5.55
C VAL A 35 -21.66 2.68 -6.19
N PRO A 36 -22.39 1.97 -7.08
CA PRO A 36 -21.76 0.96 -7.88
C PRO A 36 -20.75 1.75 -8.70
N MET A 37 -19.47 1.51 -8.51
CA MET A 37 -18.48 1.80 -9.54
C MET A 37 -18.81 0.89 -10.72
N SER A 38 -20.03 1.05 -11.26
CA SER A 38 -20.57 0.20 -12.29
C SER A 38 -20.01 0.63 -13.62
N LEU A 39 -19.70 -0.34 -14.43
CA LEU A 39 -19.36 -0.21 -15.85
C LEU A 39 -20.43 0.57 -16.67
N GLY A 40 -21.61 0.86 -16.08
CA GLY A 40 -22.70 1.59 -16.68
C GLY A 40 -22.73 3.10 -16.44
N MET A 41 -21.78 3.67 -15.68
CA MET A 41 -21.76 5.13 -15.45
C MET A 41 -21.24 5.89 -16.68
N GLU A 42 -21.79 7.07 -16.94
CA GLU A 42 -21.29 7.98 -17.98
C GLU A 42 -19.83 8.38 -17.73
N GLY A 43 -19.10 8.74 -18.79
CA GLY A 43 -17.65 8.98 -18.75
C GLY A 43 -17.20 9.98 -17.68
N SER A 44 -17.97 11.04 -17.43
CA SER A 44 -17.68 12.04 -16.38
C SER A 44 -17.72 11.44 -14.97
N ALA A 45 -18.68 10.58 -14.69
CA ALA A 45 -18.80 9.92 -13.39
C ALA A 45 -17.70 8.86 -13.15
N ARG A 46 -17.25 8.18 -14.21
CA ARG A 46 -16.08 7.27 -14.13
C ARG A 46 -14.80 8.01 -13.80
N LEU A 47 -14.57 9.16 -14.45
CA LEU A 47 -13.40 9.98 -14.18
C LEU A 47 -13.41 10.49 -12.75
N ALA A 48 -14.54 10.99 -12.26
CA ALA A 48 -14.69 11.43 -10.88
C ALA A 48 -14.40 10.30 -9.89
N SER A 49 -14.95 9.10 -10.10
CA SER A 49 -14.70 7.92 -9.26
C SER A 49 -13.23 7.51 -9.26
N PHE A 50 -12.56 7.54 -10.42
CA PHE A 50 -11.12 7.28 -10.53
C PHE A 50 -10.28 8.29 -9.76
N VAL A 51 -10.60 9.59 -9.90
CA VAL A 51 -9.87 10.67 -9.21
C VAL A 51 -10.04 10.56 -7.70
N VAL A 52 -11.27 10.33 -7.23
CA VAL A 52 -11.57 10.18 -5.80
C VAL A 52 -10.84 8.95 -5.24
N PHE A 53 -10.95 7.80 -5.91
CA PHE A 53 -10.24 6.57 -5.48
C PHE A 53 -8.73 6.78 -5.42
N THR A 54 -8.15 7.36 -6.49
CA THR A 54 -6.70 7.58 -6.57
C THR A 54 -6.23 8.58 -5.51
N GLY A 55 -6.99 9.64 -5.27
CA GLY A 55 -6.71 10.60 -4.20
C GLY A 55 -6.69 9.95 -2.82
N MET A 56 -7.72 9.16 -2.51
CA MET A 56 -7.80 8.40 -1.26
C MET A 56 -6.69 7.37 -1.14
N TRP A 57 -6.36 6.67 -2.23
CA TRP A 57 -5.25 5.72 -2.29
C TRP A 57 -3.93 6.39 -1.94
N VAL A 58 -3.63 7.57 -2.52
CA VAL A 58 -2.40 8.32 -2.22
C VAL A 58 -2.37 8.75 -0.76
N VAL A 59 -3.47 9.26 -0.19
CA VAL A 59 -3.57 9.62 1.23
C VAL A 59 -3.27 8.40 2.11
N MET A 60 -3.87 7.24 1.80
CA MET A 60 -3.62 5.99 2.51
C MET A 60 -2.14 5.58 2.41
N MET A 61 -1.53 5.70 1.23
CA MET A 61 -0.10 5.40 1.06
C MET A 61 0.79 6.38 1.84
N VAL A 62 0.43 7.66 1.92
CA VAL A 62 1.14 8.63 2.78
C VAL A 62 1.06 8.18 4.24
N ALA A 63 -0.12 7.81 4.73
CA ALA A 63 -0.33 7.38 6.10
C ALA A 63 0.52 6.16 6.49
N MET A 64 0.57 5.14 5.62
CA MET A 64 1.19 3.85 5.92
C MET A 64 2.67 3.78 5.51
N MET A 65 3.03 4.37 4.37
CA MET A 65 4.35 4.18 3.74
C MET A 65 5.35 5.30 4.03
N LEU A 66 4.88 6.53 4.26
CA LEU A 66 5.79 7.65 4.51
C LEU A 66 6.63 7.47 5.78
N PRO A 67 6.08 7.00 6.91
CA PRO A 67 6.90 6.74 8.11
C PRO A 67 7.99 5.69 7.87
N SER A 68 7.66 4.64 7.14
CA SER A 68 8.61 3.55 6.84
C SER A 68 9.71 3.95 5.86
N SER A 69 9.51 5.00 5.07
CA SER A 69 10.47 5.55 4.09
C SER A 69 11.34 6.67 4.67
N TYR A 70 11.05 7.12 5.90
CA TYR A 70 11.75 8.24 6.54
C TYR A 70 13.28 8.11 6.57
N PRO A 71 13.87 6.94 6.92
CA PRO A 71 15.34 6.80 6.94
C PRO A 71 15.98 7.08 5.58
N THR A 72 15.37 6.58 4.51
CA THR A 72 15.86 6.79 3.13
C THR A 72 15.71 8.25 2.70
N LEU A 73 14.58 8.89 3.02
CA LEU A 73 14.34 10.31 2.75
C LEU A 73 15.37 11.19 3.49
N LEU A 74 15.67 10.88 4.75
CA LEU A 74 16.63 11.63 5.56
C LEU A 74 18.02 11.52 4.98
N LEU A 75 18.45 10.31 4.60
CA LEU A 75 19.76 10.07 4.02
C LEU A 75 19.89 10.76 2.66
N HIS A 76 18.92 10.58 1.77
CA HIS A 76 18.86 11.26 0.48
C HIS A 76 18.98 12.79 0.66
N ARG A 77 18.16 13.39 1.55
CA ARG A 77 18.20 14.83 1.81
C ARG A 77 19.59 15.30 2.26
N THR A 78 20.24 14.52 3.13
CA THR A 78 21.56 14.88 3.68
C THR A 78 22.62 14.90 2.60
N ILE A 79 22.63 13.89 1.72
CA ILE A 79 23.61 13.76 0.64
C ILE A 79 23.30 14.77 -0.48
N TYR A 80 22.02 14.89 -0.87
CA TYR A 80 21.60 15.80 -1.93
C TYR A 80 22.00 17.25 -1.65
N ARG A 81 21.80 17.71 -0.41
CA ARG A 81 22.18 19.08 -0.02
C ARG A 81 23.68 19.33 -0.04
N LYS A 82 24.48 18.30 0.29
CA LYS A 82 25.95 18.41 0.21
C LYS A 82 26.45 18.48 -1.24
N ARG A 83 25.81 17.72 -2.12
CA ARG A 83 26.22 17.62 -3.53
C ARG A 83 25.65 18.72 -4.44
N ASN A 84 24.50 19.29 -4.06
CA ASN A 84 23.79 20.30 -4.82
C ASN A 84 23.54 21.56 -3.94
N PRO A 85 24.58 22.29 -3.56
CA PRO A 85 24.41 23.52 -2.79
C PRO A 85 23.63 24.53 -3.63
N GLY A 86 22.60 25.16 -3.04
CA GLY A 86 21.75 26.14 -3.72
C GLY A 86 20.55 25.58 -4.49
N ARG A 87 20.35 24.27 -4.55
CA ARG A 87 19.14 23.66 -5.16
C ARG A 87 18.27 23.02 -4.07
N PRO A 88 17.34 23.76 -3.44
CA PRO A 88 16.37 23.18 -2.54
C PRO A 88 15.38 22.32 -3.33
N GLY A 89 14.77 21.30 -2.71
CA GLY A 89 13.69 20.55 -3.33
C GLY A 89 14.02 19.13 -3.77
N GLY A 90 15.27 18.69 -3.77
CA GLY A 90 15.61 17.33 -4.16
C GLY A 90 14.87 16.23 -3.38
N THR A 91 14.57 16.46 -2.10
CA THR A 91 13.77 15.54 -1.30
C THR A 91 12.30 15.50 -1.73
N LEU A 92 11.75 16.64 -2.15
CA LEU A 92 10.39 16.69 -2.71
C LEU A 92 10.34 15.94 -4.05
N LEU A 93 11.33 16.14 -4.92
CA LEU A 93 11.44 15.41 -6.20
C LEU A 93 11.55 13.91 -5.98
N PHE A 94 12.33 13.47 -4.99
CA PHE A 94 12.37 12.07 -4.58
C PHE A 94 10.98 11.57 -4.14
N ALA A 95 10.29 12.33 -3.29
CA ALA A 95 8.94 11.97 -2.83
C ALA A 95 7.94 11.91 -4.01
N ILE A 96 8.02 12.84 -4.96
CA ILE A 96 7.19 12.81 -6.18
C ILE A 96 7.44 11.51 -6.96
N GLY A 97 8.69 11.14 -7.22
CA GLY A 97 9.02 9.87 -7.90
C GLY A 97 8.50 8.64 -7.15
N TYR A 98 8.63 8.65 -5.83
CA TYR A 98 8.14 7.59 -4.95
C TYR A 98 6.61 7.43 -5.01
N PHE A 99 5.88 8.51 -4.84
CA PHE A 99 4.41 8.48 -4.88
C PHE A 99 3.84 8.30 -6.28
N PHE A 100 4.59 8.64 -7.33
CA PHE A 100 4.22 8.31 -8.70
C PHE A 100 4.06 6.79 -8.90
N ILE A 101 4.98 5.99 -8.38
CA ILE A 101 4.88 4.52 -8.44
C ILE A 101 3.68 4.02 -7.63
N TRP A 102 3.41 4.60 -6.46
CA TRP A 102 2.24 4.24 -5.67
C TRP A 102 0.92 4.62 -6.34
N THR A 103 0.89 5.75 -7.04
CA THR A 103 -0.28 6.16 -7.84
C THR A 103 -0.50 5.21 -9.02
N ALA A 104 0.57 4.80 -9.70
CA ALA A 104 0.50 3.79 -10.77
C ALA A 104 -0.02 2.45 -10.23
N ALA A 105 0.46 1.99 -9.07
CA ALA A 105 -0.07 0.80 -8.40
C ALA A 105 -1.55 0.97 -8.06
N GLY A 106 -1.98 2.12 -7.53
CA GLY A 106 -3.38 2.44 -7.25
C GLY A 106 -4.27 2.35 -8.48
N THR A 107 -3.77 2.79 -9.64
CA THR A 107 -4.49 2.68 -10.92
C THR A 107 -4.73 1.21 -11.31
N VAL A 108 -3.71 0.36 -11.13
CA VAL A 108 -3.86 -1.10 -11.37
C VAL A 108 -4.90 -1.69 -10.43
N PHE A 109 -4.87 -1.33 -9.16
CA PHE A 109 -5.85 -1.79 -8.18
C PHE A 109 -7.27 -1.29 -8.47
N TYR A 110 -7.44 -0.03 -8.86
CA TYR A 110 -8.73 0.50 -9.28
C TYR A 110 -9.30 -0.28 -10.46
N THR A 111 -8.47 -0.54 -11.46
CA THR A 111 -8.88 -1.31 -12.64
C THR A 111 -9.31 -2.72 -12.26
N ALA A 112 -8.53 -3.41 -11.42
CA ALA A 112 -8.89 -4.74 -10.91
C ALA A 112 -10.22 -4.71 -10.12
N TYR A 113 -10.42 -3.70 -9.27
CA TYR A 113 -11.65 -3.53 -8.51
C TYR A 113 -12.88 -3.35 -9.40
N VAL A 114 -12.79 -2.51 -10.43
CA VAL A 114 -13.88 -2.28 -11.40
C VAL A 114 -14.20 -3.55 -12.19
N LEU A 115 -13.16 -4.28 -12.64
CA LEU A 115 -13.34 -5.54 -13.37
C LEU A 115 -14.02 -6.63 -12.52
N ILE A 116 -13.58 -6.78 -11.26
CA ILE A 116 -14.17 -7.74 -10.32
C ILE A 116 -15.62 -7.35 -9.99
N GLY A 117 -15.89 -6.06 -9.80
CA GLY A 117 -17.23 -5.53 -9.57
C GLY A 117 -18.18 -5.82 -10.74
N GLY A 118 -17.69 -5.61 -11.97
CA GLY A 118 -18.44 -5.95 -13.19
C GLY A 118 -18.74 -7.45 -13.29
N LEU A 119 -17.75 -8.29 -12.99
CA LEU A 119 -17.91 -9.75 -12.99
C LEU A 119 -18.96 -10.22 -11.97
N ARG A 120 -18.94 -9.62 -10.77
CA ARG A 120 -19.91 -9.89 -9.71
C ARG A 120 -21.35 -9.60 -10.18
N HIS A 121 -21.54 -8.51 -10.91
CA HIS A 121 -22.87 -8.11 -11.39
C HIS A 121 -23.37 -8.98 -12.55
N SER A 122 -22.46 -9.49 -13.38
CA SER A 122 -22.79 -10.24 -14.59
C SER A 122 -23.06 -11.74 -14.36
N LEU A 123 -22.57 -12.30 -13.24
CA LEU A 123 -22.67 -13.74 -12.97
C LEU A 123 -23.51 -14.01 -11.71
N PRO A 124 -24.75 -14.51 -11.85
CA PRO A 124 -25.55 -14.97 -10.72
C PRO A 124 -24.81 -16.10 -9.98
N GLY A 125 -24.70 -16.01 -8.65
CA GLY A 125 -24.00 -17.01 -7.85
C GLY A 125 -22.48 -16.81 -7.72
N SER A 126 -21.94 -15.69 -8.21
CA SER A 126 -20.51 -15.35 -8.14
C SER A 126 -19.98 -15.16 -6.72
N GLU A 127 -20.82 -15.08 -5.69
CA GLU A 127 -20.37 -14.86 -4.30
C GLU A 127 -19.43 -15.97 -3.79
N SER A 128 -19.76 -17.23 -4.06
CA SER A 128 -18.90 -18.35 -3.65
C SER A 128 -17.57 -18.37 -4.42
N PHE A 129 -17.59 -17.95 -5.69
CA PHE A 129 -16.39 -17.82 -6.51
C PHE A 129 -15.50 -16.68 -6.01
N LEU A 130 -16.06 -15.53 -5.67
CA LEU A 130 -15.32 -14.38 -5.13
C LEU A 130 -14.74 -14.69 -3.75
N LEU A 131 -15.48 -15.38 -2.89
CA LEU A 131 -14.97 -15.84 -1.58
C LEU A 131 -13.80 -16.81 -1.73
N ARG A 132 -13.89 -17.78 -2.64
CA ARG A 132 -12.74 -18.66 -2.94
C ARG A 132 -11.58 -17.90 -3.57
N GLY A 133 -11.87 -16.93 -4.44
CA GLY A 133 -10.86 -16.04 -5.02
C GLY A 133 -10.12 -15.21 -3.97
N SER A 134 -10.80 -14.74 -2.93
CA SER A 134 -10.16 -14.05 -1.81
C SER A 134 -9.25 -14.98 -0.99
N GLY A 135 -9.68 -16.23 -0.74
CA GLY A 135 -8.83 -17.26 -0.14
C GLY A 135 -7.59 -17.57 -0.98
N PHE A 136 -7.75 -17.67 -2.28
CA PHE A 136 -6.63 -17.87 -3.21
C PHE A 136 -5.67 -16.67 -3.22
N ALA A 137 -6.17 -15.44 -3.19
CA ALA A 137 -5.35 -14.24 -3.10
C ALA A 137 -4.53 -14.19 -1.80
N LEU A 138 -5.13 -14.57 -0.66
CA LEU A 138 -4.43 -14.71 0.62
C LEU A 138 -3.35 -15.79 0.56
N LEU A 139 -3.63 -16.94 -0.03
CA LEU A 139 -2.67 -18.02 -0.20
C LEU A 139 -1.48 -17.58 -1.06
N LEU A 140 -1.72 -16.93 -2.20
CA LEU A 140 -0.67 -16.37 -3.04
C LEU A 140 0.14 -15.30 -2.31
N SER A 141 -0.51 -14.44 -1.52
CA SER A 141 0.15 -13.44 -0.68
C SER A 141 1.06 -14.09 0.36
N GLY A 142 0.61 -15.18 0.99
CA GLY A 142 1.42 -15.95 1.92
C GLY A 142 2.64 -16.62 1.27
N LEU A 143 2.46 -17.24 0.10
CA LEU A 143 3.56 -17.82 -0.68
C LEU A 143 4.55 -16.75 -1.14
N TYR A 144 4.04 -15.57 -1.52
CA TYR A 144 4.89 -14.43 -1.87
C TYR A 144 5.77 -13.98 -0.72
N GLN A 145 5.31 -14.08 0.54
CA GLN A 145 6.11 -13.75 1.72
C GLN A 145 7.41 -14.57 1.82
N TRP A 146 7.42 -15.81 1.29
CA TRP A 146 8.59 -16.68 1.27
C TRP A 146 9.45 -16.50 0.02
N SER A 147 9.00 -15.70 -0.93
CA SER A 147 9.68 -15.53 -2.21
C SER A 147 11.03 -14.80 -2.07
N ARG A 148 11.98 -15.18 -2.92
CA ARG A 148 13.26 -14.48 -3.06
C ARG A 148 13.08 -13.04 -3.54
N LEU A 149 12.02 -12.79 -4.32
CA LEU A 149 11.68 -11.44 -4.82
C LEU A 149 11.36 -10.50 -3.67
N LYS A 150 10.45 -10.90 -2.76
CA LYS A 150 10.18 -10.11 -1.55
C LYS A 150 11.45 -9.89 -0.74
N GLY A 151 12.24 -10.94 -0.52
CA GLY A 151 13.49 -10.84 0.24
C GLY A 151 14.49 -9.86 -0.37
N SER A 152 14.60 -9.80 -1.69
CA SER A 152 15.43 -8.84 -2.40
C SER A 152 14.90 -7.41 -2.27
N CYS A 153 13.62 -7.17 -2.52
CA CYS A 153 13.01 -5.86 -2.38
C CYS A 153 13.10 -5.34 -0.94
N LEU A 154 12.83 -6.18 0.03
CA LEU A 154 12.85 -5.83 1.45
C LEU A 154 14.25 -5.40 1.91
N ARG A 155 15.31 -6.07 1.45
CA ARG A 155 16.71 -5.69 1.77
C ARG A 155 17.03 -4.26 1.36
N HIS A 156 16.60 -3.82 0.17
CA HIS A 156 16.80 -2.43 -0.28
C HIS A 156 16.04 -1.41 0.59
N CYS A 157 14.87 -1.79 1.10
CA CYS A 157 14.11 -0.94 2.02
C CYS A 157 14.72 -0.93 3.43
N GLN A 158 15.34 -2.02 3.88
CA GLN A 158 15.99 -2.15 5.20
C GLN A 158 17.37 -1.50 5.27
N SER A 159 18.03 -1.29 4.12
CA SER A 159 19.38 -0.73 4.03
C SER A 159 19.40 0.58 3.25
N PRO A 160 18.97 1.71 3.85
CA PRO A 160 18.90 3.00 3.15
C PRO A 160 20.25 3.45 2.60
N LEU A 161 21.34 3.15 3.30
CA LEU A 161 22.70 3.51 2.87
C LEU A 161 23.09 2.77 1.60
N GLN A 162 22.89 1.45 1.57
CA GLN A 162 23.18 0.63 0.39
C GLN A 162 22.32 1.09 -0.79
N PHE A 163 21.02 1.30 -0.59
CA PHE A 163 20.14 1.79 -1.63
C PHE A 163 20.62 3.11 -2.24
N VAL A 164 20.97 4.08 -1.38
CA VAL A 164 21.39 5.41 -1.85
C VAL A 164 22.75 5.33 -2.56
N THR A 165 23.70 4.53 -2.08
CA THR A 165 25.02 4.39 -2.75
C THR A 165 24.92 3.71 -4.10
N GLU A 166 24.11 2.69 -4.24
CA GLU A 166 23.94 1.93 -5.51
C GLU A 166 23.15 2.72 -6.57
N HIS A 167 22.16 3.51 -6.16
CA HIS A 167 21.23 4.17 -7.07
C HIS A 167 21.41 5.67 -7.15
N TRP A 168 22.50 6.21 -6.58
CA TRP A 168 22.73 7.66 -6.61
C TRP A 168 22.79 8.21 -8.04
N ARG A 169 22.01 9.24 -8.28
CA ARG A 169 22.01 10.04 -9.51
C ARG A 169 21.95 11.52 -9.16
N ASP A 170 22.84 12.31 -9.74
CA ASP A 170 22.89 13.74 -9.49
C ASP A 170 21.76 14.47 -10.25
N GLY A 171 21.41 15.67 -9.75
CA GLY A 171 20.42 16.55 -10.37
C GLY A 171 18.97 16.22 -10.03
N SER A 172 18.06 17.05 -10.54
CA SER A 172 16.63 16.99 -10.24
C SER A 172 15.98 15.71 -10.78
N PHE A 173 16.30 15.34 -12.02
CA PHE A 173 15.80 14.09 -12.62
C PHE A 173 16.35 12.85 -11.89
N GLY A 174 17.61 12.91 -11.44
CA GLY A 174 18.21 11.88 -10.63
C GLY A 174 17.43 11.62 -9.33
N ALA A 175 16.99 12.68 -8.65
CA ALA A 175 16.18 12.58 -7.44
C ALA A 175 14.81 11.92 -7.69
N VAL A 176 14.11 12.32 -8.77
CA VAL A 176 12.83 11.69 -9.17
C VAL A 176 13.02 10.19 -9.46
N ARG A 177 14.05 9.86 -10.26
CA ARG A 177 14.36 8.47 -10.61
C ARG A 177 14.68 7.62 -9.38
N MET A 178 15.49 8.15 -8.46
CA MET A 178 15.78 7.45 -7.19
C MET A 178 14.52 7.21 -6.38
N GLY A 179 13.63 8.20 -6.30
CA GLY A 179 12.33 8.06 -5.64
C GLY A 179 11.49 6.97 -6.29
N ALA A 180 11.40 6.94 -7.63
CA ALA A 180 10.67 5.92 -8.37
C ALA A 180 11.24 4.52 -8.13
N VAL A 181 12.56 4.35 -8.20
CA VAL A 181 13.23 3.06 -7.91
C VAL A 181 12.95 2.60 -6.48
N HIS A 182 13.02 3.53 -5.50
CA HIS A 182 12.64 3.21 -4.12
C HIS A 182 11.18 2.82 -4.00
N GLY A 183 10.28 3.49 -4.74
CA GLY A 183 8.86 3.15 -4.83
C GLY A 183 8.63 1.73 -5.37
N ILE A 184 9.37 1.30 -6.39
CA ILE A 184 9.30 -0.05 -6.94
C ILE A 184 9.72 -1.09 -5.89
N TYR A 185 10.86 -0.90 -5.21
CA TYR A 185 11.29 -1.82 -4.15
C TYR A 185 10.30 -1.84 -2.98
N CYS A 186 9.79 -0.67 -2.59
CA CYS A 186 8.82 -0.54 -1.51
C CYS A 186 7.50 -1.24 -1.87
N SER A 187 6.97 -1.00 -3.05
CA SER A 187 5.78 -1.69 -3.56
C SER A 187 6.00 -3.20 -3.62
N GLY A 188 7.14 -3.66 -4.17
CA GLY A 188 7.50 -5.06 -4.23
C GLY A 188 7.59 -5.71 -2.85
N CYS A 189 8.18 -5.07 -1.84
CA CYS A 189 8.31 -5.69 -0.52
C CYS A 189 6.99 -5.83 0.24
N CYS A 190 5.99 -4.97 0.00
CA CYS A 190 4.72 -4.96 0.74
C CYS A 190 3.50 -5.39 -0.09
N TRP A 191 3.67 -5.72 -1.38
CA TRP A 191 2.57 -6.13 -2.27
C TRP A 191 1.66 -7.19 -1.66
N GLY A 192 2.25 -8.29 -1.16
CA GLY A 192 1.48 -9.37 -0.55
C GLY A 192 0.67 -8.92 0.68
N LEU A 193 1.22 -8.01 1.49
CA LEU A 193 0.51 -7.45 2.64
C LEU A 193 -0.64 -6.54 2.21
N MET A 194 -0.45 -5.77 1.12
CA MET A 194 -1.50 -4.90 0.57
C MET A 194 -2.67 -5.68 -0.01
N MET A 195 -2.45 -6.89 -0.54
CA MET A 195 -3.55 -7.75 -1.04
C MET A 195 -4.57 -8.09 0.04
N ILE A 196 -4.16 -8.11 1.33
CA ILE A 196 -5.08 -8.39 2.43
C ILE A 196 -6.10 -7.26 2.60
N LEU A 197 -5.70 -6.02 2.41
CA LEU A 197 -6.62 -4.88 2.49
C LEU A 197 -7.76 -5.00 1.46
N PHE A 198 -7.50 -5.64 0.31
CA PHE A 198 -8.56 -5.92 -0.66
C PHE A 198 -9.53 -6.99 -0.19
N VAL A 199 -9.03 -8.01 0.51
CA VAL A 199 -9.86 -9.10 1.04
C VAL A 199 -10.67 -8.64 2.25
N MET A 200 -10.06 -7.86 3.15
CA MET A 200 -10.67 -7.42 4.42
C MET A 200 -11.38 -6.06 4.32
N GLY A 201 -11.31 -5.40 3.16
CA GLY A 201 -11.86 -4.06 2.96
C GLY A 201 -10.78 -2.97 3.01
N VAL A 202 -10.63 -2.26 1.90
CA VAL A 202 -9.57 -1.27 1.68
C VAL A 202 -9.65 -0.10 2.68
N MET A 203 -10.84 0.20 3.20
CA MET A 203 -11.10 1.36 4.06
C MET A 203 -11.28 1.02 5.54
N HIS A 204 -11.02 -0.21 5.94
CA HIS A 204 -11.12 -0.58 7.35
C HIS A 204 -9.86 -0.14 8.11
N LEU A 205 -9.99 0.91 8.92
CA LEU A 205 -8.88 1.55 9.62
C LEU A 205 -8.05 0.59 10.48
N GLY A 206 -8.71 -0.34 11.16
CA GLY A 206 -8.02 -1.33 11.99
C GLY A 206 -7.07 -2.21 11.18
N TRP A 207 -7.51 -2.69 10.01
CA TRP A 207 -6.67 -3.48 9.11
C TRP A 207 -5.57 -2.64 8.48
N MET A 208 -5.85 -1.39 8.11
CA MET A 208 -4.82 -0.46 7.60
C MET A 208 -3.72 -0.23 8.65
N ALA A 209 -4.10 0.02 9.91
CA ALA A 209 -3.14 0.22 10.99
C ALA A 209 -2.32 -1.05 11.26
N ALA A 210 -2.97 -2.22 11.32
CA ALA A 210 -2.31 -3.50 11.53
C ALA A 210 -1.30 -3.82 10.41
N ILE A 211 -1.71 -3.69 9.14
CA ILE A 211 -0.84 -3.93 7.98
C ILE A 211 0.27 -2.89 7.91
N GLY A 212 -0.02 -1.62 8.15
CA GLY A 212 1.00 -0.56 8.22
C GLY A 212 2.05 -0.84 9.30
N ALA A 213 1.62 -1.26 10.48
CA ALA A 213 2.51 -1.66 11.58
C ALA A 213 3.35 -2.90 11.23
N LEU A 214 2.76 -3.91 10.59
CA LEU A 214 3.50 -5.09 10.11
C LEU A 214 4.56 -4.73 9.08
N ILE A 215 4.24 -3.87 8.11
CA ILE A 215 5.19 -3.40 7.10
C ILE A 215 6.33 -2.60 7.77
N LEU A 216 5.99 -1.73 8.71
CA LEU A 216 6.98 -0.97 9.46
C LEU A 216 7.89 -1.90 10.26
N LEU A 217 7.32 -2.89 10.94
CA LEU A 217 8.06 -3.90 11.71
C LEU A 217 9.02 -4.70 10.82
N GLU A 218 8.56 -5.17 9.66
CA GLU A 218 9.42 -5.89 8.70
C GLU A 218 10.59 -5.01 8.24
N LYS A 219 10.36 -3.73 7.99
CA LYS A 219 11.42 -2.81 7.54
C LYS A 219 12.40 -2.40 8.63
N LEU A 220 11.94 -2.23 9.87
CA LEU A 220 12.78 -1.80 11.00
C LEU A 220 13.53 -2.95 11.67
N ALA A 221 13.17 -4.19 11.42
CA ALA A 221 13.75 -5.37 12.06
C ALA A 221 14.54 -6.26 11.06
N PRO A 222 15.65 -5.77 10.45
CA PRO A 222 16.40 -6.50 9.43
C PRO A 222 17.03 -7.81 9.93
N SER A 223 17.32 -7.90 11.22
CA SER A 223 17.88 -9.11 11.85
C SER A 223 16.86 -10.22 12.04
N ARG A 224 15.58 -9.92 12.00
CA ARG A 224 14.48 -10.87 12.27
C ARG A 224 13.90 -11.47 10.99
N LYS A 225 14.68 -12.23 10.26
CA LYS A 225 14.27 -12.89 8.99
C LYS A 225 13.08 -13.83 9.14
N TRP A 226 12.75 -14.28 10.34
CA TRP A 226 11.62 -15.16 10.59
C TRP A 226 10.25 -14.44 10.50
N ILE A 227 10.21 -13.09 10.64
CA ILE A 227 8.96 -12.32 10.64
C ILE A 227 8.18 -12.50 9.33
N PRO A 228 8.76 -12.27 8.13
CA PRO A 228 8.06 -12.52 6.88
C PRO A 228 7.60 -13.97 6.73
N HIS A 229 8.39 -14.93 7.22
CA HIS A 229 8.03 -16.34 7.16
C HIS A 229 6.84 -16.67 8.05
N ALA A 230 6.80 -16.15 9.28
CA ALA A 230 5.67 -16.32 10.18
C ALA A 230 4.38 -15.70 9.61
N ILE A 231 4.46 -14.48 9.07
CA ILE A 231 3.33 -13.82 8.42
C ILE A 231 2.86 -14.65 7.21
N GLY A 232 3.79 -15.12 6.38
CA GLY A 232 3.49 -15.97 5.23
C GLY A 232 2.76 -17.25 5.63
N THR A 233 3.23 -17.93 6.70
CA THR A 233 2.58 -19.13 7.22
C THR A 233 1.14 -18.85 7.65
N VAL A 234 0.90 -17.78 8.41
CA VAL A 234 -0.46 -17.39 8.80
C VAL A 234 -1.35 -17.16 7.60
N PHE A 235 -0.86 -16.46 6.58
CA PHE A 235 -1.63 -16.16 5.36
C PHE A 235 -1.94 -17.41 4.53
N VAL A 236 -1.00 -18.33 4.42
CA VAL A 236 -1.22 -19.62 3.73
C VAL A 236 -2.30 -20.42 4.47
N ILE A 237 -2.22 -20.52 5.80
CA ILE A 237 -3.21 -21.25 6.60
C ILE A 237 -4.60 -20.59 6.46
N VAL A 238 -4.71 -19.27 6.66
CA VAL A 238 -5.97 -18.54 6.56
C VAL A 238 -6.53 -18.63 5.14
N GLY A 239 -5.69 -18.45 4.11
CA GLY A 239 -6.08 -18.56 2.71
C GLY A 239 -6.61 -19.96 2.36
N ALA A 240 -5.95 -21.01 2.83
CA ALA A 240 -6.40 -22.39 2.65
C ALA A 240 -7.74 -22.65 3.35
N VAL A 241 -7.90 -22.20 4.61
CA VAL A 241 -9.16 -22.33 5.35
C VAL A 241 -10.31 -21.60 4.64
N VAL A 242 -10.09 -20.38 4.19
CA VAL A 242 -11.11 -19.59 3.45
C VAL A 242 -11.46 -20.25 2.11
N MET A 243 -10.49 -20.83 1.42
CA MET A 243 -10.70 -21.51 0.14
C MET A 243 -11.52 -22.80 0.31
N LEU A 244 -11.21 -23.58 1.36
CA LEU A 244 -11.90 -24.84 1.66
C LEU A 244 -13.26 -24.61 2.33
N PHE A 245 -13.36 -23.63 3.21
CA PHE A 245 -14.55 -23.32 4.00
C PHE A 245 -14.98 -21.86 3.82
N PRO A 246 -15.49 -21.44 2.66
CA PRO A 246 -15.82 -20.05 2.37
C PRO A 246 -16.83 -19.42 3.36
N LYS A 247 -17.70 -20.21 3.97
CA LYS A 247 -18.65 -19.76 5.00
C LYS A 247 -17.99 -19.30 6.31
N VAL A 248 -16.74 -19.67 6.56
CA VAL A 248 -15.99 -19.21 7.74
C VAL A 248 -15.68 -17.73 7.63
N LEU A 249 -15.34 -17.24 6.45
CA LEU A 249 -15.03 -15.82 6.24
C LEU A 249 -16.27 -14.95 6.48
N THR A 250 -17.46 -15.37 6.05
CA THR A 250 -18.70 -14.63 6.28
C THR A 250 -19.06 -14.55 7.79
N ARG A 251 -18.78 -15.59 8.56
CA ARG A 251 -18.93 -15.54 10.01
C ARG A 251 -17.88 -14.66 10.70
N LEU A 252 -16.60 -14.74 10.26
CA LEU A 252 -15.53 -13.91 10.82
C LEU A 252 -15.73 -12.43 10.48
N SER A 253 -16.21 -12.11 9.29
CA SER A 253 -16.48 -10.71 8.92
C SER A 253 -17.60 -10.10 9.74
N SER A 254 -18.63 -10.88 10.12
CA SER A 254 -19.71 -10.38 11.00
C SER A 254 -19.26 -10.11 12.43
N TYR A 255 -18.18 -10.76 12.90
CA TYR A 255 -17.60 -10.50 14.24
C TYR A 255 -16.53 -9.39 14.23
N VAL A 256 -15.93 -9.10 13.10
CA VAL A 256 -14.82 -8.12 12.97
C VAL A 256 -15.34 -6.76 12.48
N LEU A 257 -16.57 -6.71 11.94
CA LEU A 257 -17.22 -5.48 11.49
C LEU A 257 -18.12 -4.83 12.57
N LEU A 258 -18.18 -5.40 13.76
CA LEU A 258 -18.72 -4.81 14.99
C LEU A 258 -17.57 -4.14 15.78
#